data_dad0758fd02e47e4e881e73be18cf8c2
#
_entry.id   dad0758fd02e47e4e881e73be18cf8c2
#
_cell.length_a   1.000
_cell.length_b   1.000
_cell.length_c   1.000
_cell.angle_alpha   90.00
_cell.angle_beta   90.00
_cell.angle_gamma   90.00
#
_symmetry.space_group_name_H-M   'P 1'
#
loop_
_entity.id
_entity.type
_entity.pdbx_description
1 polymer ?
#
loop_
_entity_poly.entity_id
_entity_poly.type
_entity_poly.pdbx_seq_one_letter_code
_entity_poly.pdbx_strand_id
1 'polypeptide(L)'
;TATLNLTINNAVTYTNNQTVCFGGSYTINGNTYTSSGTYTDVLTAANGCDSTVTTNLTVLPQFTVSASSSPANGTACSGSSVTLSMVGYASPVNTYQWSDANGTINGATSATYVANASGSYSLTVTNANGCVATSNAVTVTIITPSTPGSLSTSNIQLDRATMNWGAVANAHHYDVRMRVQGSGSWTILMTNIFTTSKQKSNLTSSTAYEWQVRSACSADSSSVSAWSASQTFTTLTPCTAPLNPATSGIGLTSATLGWDVVSGAWGYRLRYKKTTQPWSAWTYDTVTTNTYALTGLPQGTYYHWQVATMCDSTGVNNSGFTSYTTFTTGSCNISLSSTQTNVGCYGGSDGAIDLSVSGGSGSYTYAWNTGATTQDLTSLTAGTYSVTVTDT
;
A
#
# COMPACT_ATOMS: atom_id res chain seq x y z
N THR A 1 -98.57 74.20 -16.05
CA THR A 1 -97.45 73.92 -15.13
C THR A 1 -96.80 72.59 -15.53
N ALA A 2 -95.59 72.64 -16.02
CA ALA A 2 -94.80 71.45 -16.26
C ALA A 2 -93.97 71.18 -15.00
N THR A 3 -94.10 69.98 -14.44
CA THR A 3 -93.29 69.56 -13.31
C THR A 3 -92.05 68.82 -13.88
N LEU A 4 -90.90 69.40 -13.71
CA LEU A 4 -89.64 68.79 -14.08
C LEU A 4 -89.10 68.08 -12.86
N ASN A 5 -88.94 66.75 -12.94
CA ASN A 5 -88.27 65.98 -11.91
C ASN A 5 -86.82 65.91 -12.25
N LEU A 6 -85.99 66.55 -11.45
CA LEU A 6 -84.58 66.48 -11.52
C LEU A 6 -84.09 65.38 -10.56
N THR A 7 -83.51 64.31 -11.09
CA THR A 7 -82.89 63.21 -10.27
C THR A 7 -81.41 63.52 -10.09
N ILE A 8 -81.00 63.64 -8.86
CA ILE A 8 -79.53 63.73 -8.51
C ILE A 8 -78.98 62.32 -8.34
N ASN A 9 -78.06 61.97 -9.17
CA ASN A 9 -77.27 60.74 -8.96
C ASN A 9 -76.15 61.01 -7.94
N ASN A 10 -76.12 60.24 -6.86
CA ASN A 10 -75.11 60.38 -5.82
C ASN A 10 -73.81 59.69 -6.25
N ALA A 11 -72.67 60.32 -5.91
CA ALA A 11 -71.38 59.68 -5.99
C ALA A 11 -71.38 58.41 -5.11
N VAL A 12 -70.87 57.34 -5.63
CA VAL A 12 -70.72 56.05 -4.90
C VAL A 12 -69.33 55.90 -4.36
N THR A 13 -69.14 55.60 -3.07
CA THR A 13 -67.87 55.27 -2.47
C THR A 13 -67.78 53.75 -2.29
N TYR A 14 -66.72 53.16 -2.73
CA TYR A 14 -66.41 51.71 -2.61
C TYR A 14 -65.05 51.49 -1.98
N THR A 15 -64.98 50.55 -1.01
CA THR A 15 -63.79 50.14 -0.41
C THR A 15 -63.32 48.81 -1.02
N ASN A 16 -62.10 48.79 -1.54
CA ASN A 16 -61.47 47.61 -2.16
C ASN A 16 -60.25 47.17 -1.31
N ASN A 17 -60.33 45.96 -0.76
CA ASN A 17 -59.19 45.38 -0.03
C ASN A 17 -58.46 44.46 -0.95
N GLN A 18 -57.15 44.74 -1.19
CA GLN A 18 -56.26 43.98 -2.06
C GLN A 18 -55.02 43.51 -1.31
N THR A 19 -54.63 42.29 -1.60
CA THR A 19 -53.37 41.71 -1.07
C THR A 19 -52.55 41.26 -2.24
N VAL A 20 -51.31 41.71 -2.30
CA VAL A 20 -50.33 41.28 -3.32
C VAL A 20 -49.07 40.76 -2.65
N CYS A 21 -48.33 39.90 -3.34
CA CYS A 21 -47.04 39.37 -2.86
C CYS A 21 -45.98 40.45 -2.93
N PHE A 22 -44.88 40.26 -2.19
CA PHE A 22 -43.68 41.10 -2.27
C PHE A 22 -43.23 41.28 -3.73
N GLY A 23 -42.97 42.53 -4.13
CA GLY A 23 -42.64 42.87 -5.50
C GLY A 23 -43.79 42.89 -6.48
N GLY A 24 -44.99 42.51 -6.05
CA GLY A 24 -46.23 42.64 -6.83
C GLY A 24 -46.78 44.06 -6.80
N SER A 25 -47.79 44.33 -7.66
CA SER A 25 -48.47 45.61 -7.77
C SER A 25 -49.98 45.44 -7.97
N TYR A 26 -50.73 46.43 -7.59
CA TYR A 26 -52.14 46.56 -7.91
C TYR A 26 -52.35 47.82 -8.77
N THR A 27 -53.10 47.65 -9.89
CA THR A 27 -53.39 48.77 -10.81
C THR A 27 -54.87 49.02 -10.87
N ILE A 28 -55.26 50.24 -10.69
CA ILE A 28 -56.61 50.75 -10.83
C ILE A 28 -56.61 52.10 -11.51
N ASN A 29 -57.49 52.32 -12.47
CA ASN A 29 -57.64 53.58 -13.21
C ASN A 29 -56.30 54.13 -13.75
N GLY A 30 -55.41 53.29 -14.22
CA GLY A 30 -54.04 53.69 -14.70
C GLY A 30 -53.06 53.98 -13.64
N ASN A 31 -53.38 54.03 -12.35
CA ASN A 31 -52.49 54.19 -11.22
C ASN A 31 -52.02 52.82 -10.74
N THR A 32 -50.66 52.64 -10.53
CA THR A 32 -50.07 51.40 -10.06
C THR A 32 -49.45 51.62 -8.68
N TYR A 33 -49.87 50.79 -7.72
CA TYR A 33 -49.43 50.82 -6.34
C TYR A 33 -48.59 49.61 -6.02
N THR A 34 -47.40 49.84 -5.43
CA THR A 34 -46.41 48.79 -5.13
C THR A 34 -46.09 48.65 -3.64
N SER A 35 -46.69 49.51 -2.80
CA SER A 35 -46.44 49.55 -1.36
C SER A 35 -47.76 49.39 -0.58
N SER A 36 -47.70 48.82 0.62
CA SER A 36 -48.86 48.78 1.51
C SER A 36 -49.32 50.19 1.85
N GLY A 37 -50.64 50.40 1.78
CA GLY A 37 -51.25 51.71 2.06
C GLY A 37 -52.69 51.81 1.67
N THR A 38 -53.31 52.93 1.96
CA THR A 38 -54.69 53.27 1.53
C THR A 38 -54.60 54.32 0.41
N TYR A 39 -55.14 53.97 -0.73
CA TYR A 39 -55.08 54.77 -1.95
C TYR A 39 -56.50 55.15 -2.36
N THR A 40 -56.69 56.35 -2.85
CA THR A 40 -58.00 56.83 -3.31
C THR A 40 -57.90 57.19 -4.78
N ASP A 41 -58.73 56.55 -5.60
CA ASP A 41 -58.85 56.76 -7.03
C ASP A 41 -60.33 57.25 -7.36
N VAL A 42 -60.39 58.22 -8.25
CA VAL A 42 -61.64 58.71 -8.73
C VAL A 42 -61.97 58.09 -10.10
N LEU A 43 -63.03 57.33 -10.18
CA LEU A 43 -63.50 56.71 -11.40
C LEU A 43 -64.67 57.50 -11.99
N THR A 44 -64.57 57.93 -13.23
CA THR A 44 -65.69 58.61 -13.94
C THR A 44 -66.73 57.58 -14.34
N ALA A 45 -67.92 57.69 -13.78
CA ALA A 45 -69.05 56.82 -14.11
C ALA A 45 -69.72 57.23 -15.42
N ALA A 46 -70.32 56.25 -16.11
CA ALA A 46 -71.03 56.48 -17.39
C ALA A 46 -72.16 57.53 -17.33
N ASN A 47 -72.67 57.83 -16.13
CA ASN A 47 -73.69 58.82 -15.87
C ASN A 47 -73.15 60.22 -15.53
N GLY A 48 -71.80 60.42 -15.62
CA GLY A 48 -71.09 61.67 -15.32
C GLY A 48 -70.93 62.00 -13.84
N CYS A 49 -71.29 61.10 -12.90
CA CYS A 49 -71.01 61.26 -11.48
C CYS A 49 -69.76 60.44 -11.10
N ASP A 50 -68.76 61.10 -10.61
CA ASP A 50 -67.54 60.45 -10.21
C ASP A 50 -67.75 59.53 -8.99
N SER A 51 -67.18 58.33 -9.07
CA SER A 51 -67.20 57.33 -7.96
C SER A 51 -65.79 57.32 -7.33
N THR A 52 -65.73 57.32 -6.02
CA THR A 52 -64.48 57.23 -5.27
C THR A 52 -64.27 55.79 -4.86
N VAL A 53 -63.08 55.20 -5.25
CA VAL A 53 -62.64 53.90 -4.80
C VAL A 53 -61.49 54.09 -3.81
N THR A 54 -61.67 53.58 -2.61
CA THR A 54 -60.63 53.52 -1.60
C THR A 54 -60.05 52.13 -1.62
N THR A 55 -58.81 51.97 -2.07
CA THR A 55 -58.07 50.71 -2.08
C THR A 55 -57.19 50.59 -0.85
N ASN A 56 -57.43 49.63 0.01
CA ASN A 56 -56.54 49.21 1.06
C ASN A 56 -55.64 48.11 0.50
N LEU A 57 -54.43 48.47 0.10
CA LEU A 57 -53.42 47.54 -0.43
C LEU A 57 -52.57 47.01 0.69
N THR A 58 -52.46 45.70 0.81
CA THR A 58 -51.49 45.00 1.65
C THR A 58 -50.45 44.29 0.75
N VAL A 59 -49.19 44.78 0.78
CA VAL A 59 -48.06 44.06 0.18
C VAL A 59 -47.48 43.16 1.23
N LEU A 60 -47.54 41.84 1.02
CA LEU A 60 -46.98 40.86 1.95
C LEU A 60 -45.50 40.95 2.01
N PRO A 61 -44.83 40.67 3.16
CA PRO A 61 -43.41 40.61 3.25
C PRO A 61 -42.84 39.47 2.38
N GLN A 62 -41.63 39.64 1.90
CA GLN A 62 -40.92 38.59 1.18
C GLN A 62 -40.77 37.39 2.10
N PHE A 63 -41.16 36.20 1.64
CA PHE A 63 -40.84 34.96 2.33
C PHE A 63 -39.77 34.21 1.56
N THR A 64 -38.91 33.51 2.31
CA THR A 64 -37.82 32.71 1.75
C THR A 64 -37.97 31.26 2.20
N VAL A 65 -37.60 30.35 1.33
CA VAL A 65 -37.51 28.91 1.62
C VAL A 65 -36.10 28.46 1.32
N SER A 66 -35.63 27.47 2.07
CA SER A 66 -34.38 26.80 1.82
C SER A 66 -34.61 25.31 1.69
N ALA A 67 -33.70 24.63 1.01
CA ALA A 67 -33.69 23.18 0.95
C ALA A 67 -32.36 22.67 1.50
N SER A 68 -32.41 21.51 2.16
CA SER A 68 -31.24 20.79 2.69
C SER A 68 -31.30 19.34 2.24
N SER A 69 -30.19 18.64 2.40
CA SER A 69 -30.03 17.22 2.11
C SER A 69 -29.68 16.40 3.35
N SER A 70 -30.09 15.15 3.37
CA SER A 70 -29.65 14.14 4.29
C SER A 70 -29.21 12.89 3.48
N PRO A 71 -27.91 12.55 3.48
CA PRO A 71 -26.77 13.17 4.21
C PRO A 71 -26.52 14.63 3.82
N ALA A 72 -25.96 15.42 4.77
CA ALA A 72 -25.80 16.88 4.60
C ALA A 72 -24.86 17.27 3.44
N ASN A 73 -23.97 16.38 3.01
CA ASN A 73 -23.10 16.56 1.84
C ASN A 73 -23.79 16.27 0.50
N GLY A 74 -25.06 15.86 0.52
CA GLY A 74 -25.81 15.53 -0.68
C GLY A 74 -25.31 14.27 -1.43
N THR A 75 -24.52 13.40 -0.79
CA THR A 75 -23.87 12.27 -1.45
C THR A 75 -24.39 10.93 -0.92
N ALA A 76 -24.70 10.02 -1.83
CA ALA A 76 -25.08 8.64 -1.51
C ALA A 76 -24.43 7.66 -2.49
N CYS A 77 -24.33 6.39 -2.10
CA CYS A 77 -23.90 5.32 -3.00
C CYS A 77 -25.03 4.86 -3.90
N SER A 78 -24.72 4.31 -5.07
CA SER A 78 -25.69 3.68 -5.96
C SER A 78 -26.50 2.58 -5.22
N GLY A 79 -27.81 2.56 -5.43
CA GLY A 79 -28.73 1.74 -4.64
C GLY A 79 -29.25 2.39 -3.35
N SER A 80 -28.67 3.52 -2.95
CA SER A 80 -29.13 4.39 -1.86
C SER A 80 -29.66 5.71 -2.42
N SER A 81 -30.20 6.59 -1.57
CA SER A 81 -30.79 7.85 -1.95
C SER A 81 -30.40 8.98 -1.02
N VAL A 82 -30.62 10.21 -1.48
CA VAL A 82 -30.48 11.43 -0.69
C VAL A 82 -31.90 11.98 -0.45
N THR A 83 -32.24 12.19 0.81
CA THR A 83 -33.51 12.86 1.16
C THR A 83 -33.30 14.36 1.16
N LEU A 84 -34.08 15.07 0.35
CA LEU A 84 -34.16 16.53 0.31
C LEU A 84 -35.31 16.97 1.17
N SER A 85 -35.17 18.06 1.91
CA SER A 85 -36.15 18.57 2.85
C SER A 85 -36.25 20.09 2.79
N MET A 86 -37.46 20.62 2.89
CA MET A 86 -37.67 22.05 3.10
C MET A 86 -37.14 22.48 4.48
N VAL A 87 -36.52 23.64 4.55
CA VAL A 87 -36.06 24.27 5.79
C VAL A 87 -36.54 25.70 5.87
N GLY A 88 -37.02 26.15 7.02
CA GLY A 88 -37.06 27.55 7.42
C GLY A 88 -38.32 28.34 7.15
N TYR A 89 -39.49 27.74 6.77
CA TYR A 89 -40.75 28.47 6.62
C TYR A 89 -41.82 27.95 7.58
N ALA A 90 -42.37 28.84 8.41
CA ALA A 90 -43.34 28.50 9.49
C ALA A 90 -44.81 28.82 9.21
N SER A 91 -45.15 29.41 8.06
CA SER A 91 -46.52 29.79 7.69
C SER A 91 -47.26 28.66 6.92
N PRO A 92 -48.55 28.59 6.90
CA PRO A 92 -49.28 27.54 6.17
C PRO A 92 -48.84 27.51 4.70
N VAL A 93 -48.34 26.36 4.26
CA VAL A 93 -47.94 26.10 2.87
C VAL A 93 -49.15 25.51 2.14
N ASN A 94 -49.40 25.99 0.93
CA ASN A 94 -50.48 25.50 0.08
C ASN A 94 -49.97 24.34 -0.81
N THR A 95 -48.86 24.56 -1.51
CA THR A 95 -48.29 23.54 -2.39
C THR A 95 -46.78 23.53 -2.34
N TYR A 96 -46.21 22.35 -2.63
CA TYR A 96 -44.79 22.09 -2.86
C TYR A 96 -44.61 21.59 -4.27
N GLN A 97 -43.50 21.90 -4.90
CA GLN A 97 -43.07 21.32 -6.17
C GLN A 97 -41.56 21.26 -6.26
N TRP A 98 -41.00 20.07 -6.29
CA TRP A 98 -39.60 19.86 -6.57
C TRP A 98 -39.31 19.87 -8.07
N SER A 99 -38.15 20.39 -8.44
CA SER A 99 -37.66 20.50 -9.81
C SER A 99 -36.20 20.07 -9.89
N ASP A 100 -35.81 19.56 -11.03
CA ASP A 100 -34.44 19.30 -11.40
C ASP A 100 -34.03 20.12 -12.64
N ALA A 101 -32.88 19.78 -13.26
CA ALA A 101 -32.37 20.46 -14.46
C ALA A 101 -33.33 20.31 -15.68
N ASN A 102 -34.21 19.31 -15.69
CA ASN A 102 -35.19 19.05 -16.76
C ASN A 102 -36.54 19.74 -16.51
N GLY A 103 -36.70 20.39 -15.37
CA GLY A 103 -37.92 21.07 -14.97
C GLY A 103 -38.61 20.43 -13.77
N THR A 104 -39.94 20.54 -13.71
CA THR A 104 -40.72 20.03 -12.59
C THR A 104 -40.78 18.51 -12.57
N ILE A 105 -40.53 17.92 -11.40
CA ILE A 105 -40.56 16.48 -11.18
C ILE A 105 -42.01 16.07 -10.89
N ASN A 106 -42.58 15.28 -11.78
CA ASN A 106 -43.98 14.85 -11.66
C ASN A 106 -44.23 14.10 -10.34
N GLY A 107 -45.24 14.53 -9.59
CA GLY A 107 -45.64 13.92 -8.31
C GLY A 107 -44.75 14.31 -7.11
N ALA A 108 -43.74 15.12 -7.29
CA ALA A 108 -42.85 15.57 -6.19
C ALA A 108 -43.44 16.80 -5.49
N THR A 109 -44.59 16.61 -4.81
CA THR A 109 -45.41 17.67 -4.22
C THR A 109 -45.46 17.62 -2.69
N SER A 110 -44.39 17.09 -2.05
CA SER A 110 -44.27 17.02 -0.60
C SER A 110 -43.11 17.93 -0.10
N ALA A 111 -43.14 18.26 1.19
CA ALA A 111 -42.04 19.02 1.84
C ALA A 111 -40.68 18.29 1.75
N THR A 112 -40.69 16.98 1.47
CA THR A 112 -39.51 16.15 1.26
C THR A 112 -39.55 15.49 -0.12
N TYR A 113 -38.35 15.22 -0.66
CA TYR A 113 -38.20 14.48 -1.91
C TYR A 113 -36.99 13.50 -1.75
N VAL A 114 -37.16 12.29 -2.23
CA VAL A 114 -36.10 11.28 -2.20
C VAL A 114 -35.45 11.22 -3.58
N ALA A 115 -34.25 11.78 -3.68
CA ALA A 115 -33.44 11.80 -4.91
C ALA A 115 -32.55 10.56 -4.98
N ASN A 116 -32.69 9.78 -6.04
CA ASN A 116 -31.94 8.57 -6.34
C ASN A 116 -31.09 8.71 -7.62
N ALA A 117 -30.98 9.90 -8.16
CA ALA A 117 -30.13 10.26 -9.29
C ALA A 117 -29.30 11.51 -8.96
N SER A 118 -28.10 11.58 -9.54
CA SER A 118 -27.27 12.78 -9.44
C SER A 118 -27.92 13.94 -10.18
N GLY A 119 -27.89 15.13 -9.59
CA GLY A 119 -28.49 16.32 -10.19
C GLY A 119 -28.52 17.50 -9.24
N SER A 120 -29.04 18.63 -9.72
CA SER A 120 -29.29 19.82 -8.94
C SER A 120 -30.80 19.95 -8.76
N TYR A 121 -31.27 20.04 -7.54
CA TYR A 121 -32.69 20.06 -7.17
C TYR A 121 -33.04 21.35 -6.46
N SER A 122 -34.21 21.88 -6.74
CA SER A 122 -34.76 23.03 -6.04
C SER A 122 -36.24 22.80 -5.70
N LEU A 123 -36.71 23.48 -4.65
CA LEU A 123 -38.07 23.42 -4.18
C LEU A 123 -38.77 24.74 -4.42
N THR A 124 -39.89 24.73 -5.12
CA THR A 124 -40.84 25.85 -5.23
C THR A 124 -42.00 25.63 -4.25
N VAL A 125 -42.30 26.65 -3.45
CA VAL A 125 -43.35 26.61 -2.44
C VAL A 125 -44.31 27.74 -2.74
N THR A 126 -45.64 27.45 -2.73
CA THR A 126 -46.70 28.44 -2.78
C THR A 126 -47.38 28.49 -1.42
N ASN A 127 -47.49 29.68 -0.83
CA ASN A 127 -48.17 29.86 0.45
C ASN A 127 -49.69 30.00 0.28
N ALA A 128 -50.43 30.09 1.40
CA ALA A 128 -51.89 30.20 1.39
C ALA A 128 -52.39 31.46 0.69
N ASN A 129 -51.59 32.51 0.53
CA ASN A 129 -51.92 33.72 -0.19
C ASN A 129 -51.58 33.66 -1.68
N GLY A 130 -51.11 32.52 -2.19
CA GLY A 130 -50.67 32.35 -3.58
C GLY A 130 -49.30 32.90 -3.90
N CYS A 131 -48.53 33.35 -2.90
CA CYS A 131 -47.16 33.83 -3.13
C CYS A 131 -46.19 32.66 -3.27
N VAL A 132 -45.22 32.81 -4.19
CA VAL A 132 -44.30 31.76 -4.58
C VAL A 132 -42.87 32.13 -4.13
N ALA A 133 -42.15 31.16 -3.60
CA ALA A 133 -40.71 31.26 -3.34
C ALA A 133 -40.01 29.98 -3.80
N THR A 134 -38.76 30.13 -4.28
CA THR A 134 -37.92 28.99 -4.69
C THR A 134 -36.71 28.92 -3.80
N SER A 135 -36.36 27.72 -3.36
CA SER A 135 -35.22 27.46 -2.51
C SER A 135 -33.87 27.65 -3.24
N ASN A 136 -32.79 27.65 -2.48
CA ASN A 136 -31.45 27.36 -3.02
C ASN A 136 -31.46 26.00 -3.73
N ALA A 137 -30.58 25.85 -4.73
CA ALA A 137 -30.33 24.56 -5.35
C ALA A 137 -29.54 23.67 -4.41
N VAL A 138 -29.90 22.39 -4.33
CA VAL A 138 -29.19 21.34 -3.60
C VAL A 138 -28.60 20.35 -4.60
N THR A 139 -27.29 20.19 -4.59
CA THR A 139 -26.60 19.23 -5.45
C THR A 139 -26.65 17.84 -4.80
N VAL A 140 -27.11 16.85 -5.56
CA VAL A 140 -27.09 15.43 -5.19
C VAL A 140 -26.07 14.71 -6.05
N THR A 141 -25.25 13.88 -5.43
CA THR A 141 -24.26 13.02 -6.11
C THR A 141 -24.51 11.56 -5.73
N ILE A 142 -24.88 10.74 -6.68
CA ILE A 142 -25.00 9.30 -6.51
C ILE A 142 -23.73 8.66 -7.08
N ILE A 143 -22.95 8.03 -6.18
CA ILE A 143 -21.65 7.43 -6.50
C ILE A 143 -21.85 5.98 -6.96
N THR A 144 -21.43 5.67 -8.17
CA THR A 144 -21.30 4.30 -8.64
C THR A 144 -19.83 3.88 -8.43
N PRO A 145 -19.54 2.86 -7.58
CA PRO A 145 -18.17 2.42 -7.34
C PRO A 145 -17.52 1.95 -8.63
N SER A 146 -16.30 2.42 -8.90
CA SER A 146 -15.51 1.96 -10.05
C SER A 146 -14.58 0.82 -9.66
N THR A 147 -14.27 -0.05 -10.61
CA THR A 147 -13.36 -1.18 -10.41
C THR A 147 -11.93 -0.68 -10.20
N PRO A 148 -11.21 -1.13 -9.16
CA PRO A 148 -9.81 -0.77 -8.95
C PRO A 148 -8.92 -1.19 -10.11
N GLY A 149 -8.00 -0.31 -10.50
CA GLY A 149 -6.96 -0.55 -11.52
C GLY A 149 -5.56 -0.65 -10.94
N SER A 150 -4.53 -0.57 -11.77
CA SER A 150 -3.11 -0.58 -11.37
C SER A 150 -2.75 -1.76 -10.48
N LEU A 151 -3.20 -2.96 -10.89
CA LEU A 151 -3.05 -4.18 -10.09
C LEU A 151 -1.61 -4.70 -10.17
N SER A 152 -1.02 -5.07 -9.03
CA SER A 152 0.28 -5.73 -8.97
C SER A 152 0.40 -6.63 -7.75
N THR A 153 1.33 -7.57 -7.80
CA THR A 153 1.69 -8.41 -6.66
C THR A 153 3.16 -8.21 -6.31
N SER A 154 3.46 -8.01 -5.04
CA SER A 154 4.80 -7.79 -4.51
C SER A 154 5.08 -8.66 -3.29
N ASN A 155 6.31 -8.64 -2.78
CA ASN A 155 6.74 -9.39 -1.60
C ASN A 155 6.33 -10.87 -1.66
N ILE A 156 6.48 -11.47 -2.83
CA ILE A 156 6.18 -12.89 -3.03
C ILE A 156 7.26 -13.71 -2.33
N GLN A 157 6.81 -14.59 -1.42
CA GLN A 157 7.66 -15.48 -0.63
C GLN A 157 7.13 -16.92 -0.71
N LEU A 158 7.66 -17.81 0.12
CA LEU A 158 7.23 -19.20 0.16
C LEU A 158 5.77 -19.35 0.58
N ASP A 159 5.32 -18.51 1.51
CA ASP A 159 4.05 -18.64 2.20
C ASP A 159 3.17 -17.39 2.17
N ARG A 160 3.58 -16.35 1.44
CA ARG A 160 2.88 -15.06 1.44
C ARG A 160 3.11 -14.25 0.17
N ALA A 161 2.21 -13.31 -0.08
CA ALA A 161 2.36 -12.27 -1.09
C ALA A 161 1.54 -11.04 -0.70
N THR A 162 1.88 -9.87 -1.26
CA THR A 162 1.13 -8.62 -1.08
C THR A 162 0.47 -8.24 -2.40
N MET A 163 -0.84 -8.15 -2.39
CA MET A 163 -1.65 -7.66 -3.50
C MET A 163 -1.78 -6.15 -3.38
N ASN A 164 -1.61 -5.42 -4.48
CA ASN A 164 -1.67 -3.95 -4.53
C ASN A 164 -2.59 -3.51 -5.66
N TRP A 165 -3.27 -2.37 -5.47
CA TRP A 165 -4.18 -1.77 -6.44
C TRP A 165 -4.22 -0.26 -6.33
N GLY A 166 -4.73 0.40 -7.37
CA GLY A 166 -4.93 1.84 -7.38
C GLY A 166 -6.11 2.26 -6.51
N ALA A 167 -5.99 3.43 -5.86
CA ALA A 167 -7.07 4.01 -5.09
C ALA A 167 -8.25 4.37 -6.00
N VAL A 168 -9.47 4.11 -5.53
CA VAL A 168 -10.72 4.50 -6.16
C VAL A 168 -11.32 5.67 -5.38
N ALA A 169 -11.67 6.74 -6.08
CA ALA A 169 -12.32 7.90 -5.47
C ALA A 169 -13.64 7.49 -4.80
N ASN A 170 -13.86 7.99 -3.60
CA ASN A 170 -15.05 7.71 -2.79
C ASN A 170 -15.24 6.22 -2.41
N ALA A 171 -14.22 5.38 -2.54
CA ALA A 171 -14.28 4.06 -1.98
C ALA A 171 -14.24 4.14 -0.44
N HIS A 172 -15.18 3.49 0.22
CA HIS A 172 -15.17 3.31 1.66
C HIS A 172 -14.15 2.23 2.07
N HIS A 173 -14.13 1.12 1.33
CA HIS A 173 -13.20 0.01 1.53
C HIS A 173 -13.07 -0.83 0.26
N TYR A 174 -12.23 -1.87 0.33
CA TYR A 174 -12.01 -2.83 -0.73
C TYR A 174 -12.25 -4.24 -0.22
N ASP A 175 -12.71 -5.12 -1.13
CA ASP A 175 -12.75 -6.56 -0.92
C ASP A 175 -11.79 -7.22 -1.91
N VAL A 176 -11.04 -8.22 -1.45
CA VAL A 176 -10.15 -9.02 -2.27
C VAL A 176 -10.58 -10.48 -2.19
N ARG A 177 -10.67 -11.14 -3.33
CA ARG A 177 -10.84 -12.58 -3.41
C ARG A 177 -9.65 -13.26 -4.08
N MET A 178 -9.31 -14.46 -3.65
CA MET A 178 -8.19 -15.21 -4.16
C MET A 178 -8.50 -16.71 -4.18
N ARG A 179 -7.85 -17.44 -5.10
CA ARG A 179 -7.90 -18.89 -5.19
C ARG A 179 -6.60 -19.43 -5.77
N VAL A 180 -6.40 -20.73 -5.69
CA VAL A 180 -5.41 -21.42 -6.52
C VAL A 180 -5.83 -21.26 -7.97
N GLN A 181 -4.90 -20.89 -8.83
CA GLN A 181 -5.17 -20.64 -10.24
C GLN A 181 -5.81 -21.86 -10.91
N GLY A 182 -6.89 -21.62 -11.66
CA GLY A 182 -7.65 -22.67 -12.34
C GLY A 182 -8.58 -23.50 -11.45
N SER A 183 -8.64 -23.27 -10.13
CA SER A 183 -9.66 -23.90 -9.27
C SER A 183 -11.05 -23.31 -9.53
N GLY A 184 -12.10 -24.13 -9.37
CA GLY A 184 -13.47 -23.71 -9.67
C GLY A 184 -14.05 -22.63 -8.73
N SER A 185 -13.55 -22.50 -7.51
CA SER A 185 -14.14 -21.65 -6.47
C SER A 185 -13.15 -20.64 -5.91
N TRP A 186 -13.65 -19.40 -5.63
CA TRP A 186 -12.92 -18.41 -4.87
C TRP A 186 -12.97 -18.76 -3.39
N THR A 187 -11.89 -19.34 -2.87
CA THR A 187 -11.83 -19.91 -1.51
C THR A 187 -11.37 -18.94 -0.43
N ILE A 188 -10.74 -17.85 -0.82
CA ILE A 188 -10.22 -16.84 0.10
C ILE A 188 -10.92 -15.52 -0.20
N LEU A 189 -11.65 -14.99 0.78
CA LEU A 189 -12.28 -13.68 0.72
C LEU A 189 -11.74 -12.83 1.88
N MET A 190 -11.26 -11.64 1.57
CA MET A 190 -10.78 -10.64 2.52
C MET A 190 -11.59 -9.38 2.29
N THR A 191 -12.30 -8.92 3.31
CA THR A 191 -13.24 -7.79 3.24
C THR A 191 -12.81 -6.64 4.13
N ASN A 192 -13.43 -5.47 3.97
CA ASN A 192 -13.20 -4.29 4.78
C ASN A 192 -11.72 -3.85 4.82
N ILE A 193 -11.07 -3.81 3.66
CA ILE A 193 -9.69 -3.36 3.54
C ILE A 193 -9.70 -1.85 3.25
N PHE A 194 -9.17 -1.04 4.16
CA PHE A 194 -9.16 0.43 4.07
C PHE A 194 -7.87 0.99 3.45
N THR A 195 -6.99 0.13 2.98
CA THR A 195 -5.74 0.47 2.30
C THR A 195 -5.79 0.00 0.84
N THR A 196 -4.85 0.43 0.03
CA THR A 196 -4.71 -0.01 -1.36
C THR A 196 -3.78 -1.22 -1.53
N SER A 197 -3.55 -1.94 -0.44
CA SER A 197 -2.78 -3.17 -0.44
C SER A 197 -3.24 -4.13 0.65
N LYS A 198 -3.00 -5.43 0.42
CA LYS A 198 -3.28 -6.48 1.41
C LYS A 198 -2.26 -7.60 1.28
N GLN A 199 -1.57 -7.90 2.37
CA GLN A 199 -0.77 -9.12 2.47
C GLN A 199 -1.65 -10.30 2.84
N LYS A 200 -1.42 -11.43 2.17
CA LYS A 200 -1.97 -12.75 2.52
C LYS A 200 -0.82 -13.68 2.88
N SER A 201 -0.88 -14.27 4.07
CA SER A 201 0.05 -15.27 4.58
C SER A 201 -0.59 -16.66 4.62
N ASN A 202 0.19 -17.68 4.97
CA ASN A 202 -0.20 -19.08 5.02
C ASN A 202 -0.66 -19.60 3.65
N LEU A 203 0.06 -19.22 2.62
CA LEU A 203 -0.06 -19.78 1.28
C LEU A 203 0.80 -21.03 1.16
N THR A 204 0.44 -21.92 0.25
CA THR A 204 1.26 -23.08 -0.11
C THR A 204 2.40 -22.63 -1.02
N SER A 205 3.61 -23.10 -0.77
CA SER A 205 4.78 -22.84 -1.64
C SER A 205 4.61 -23.51 -3.01
N SER A 206 5.37 -23.03 -4.00
CA SER A 206 5.34 -23.54 -5.39
C SER A 206 3.95 -23.58 -6.01
N THR A 207 3.05 -22.71 -5.58
CA THR A 207 1.65 -22.73 -5.96
C THR A 207 1.27 -21.46 -6.69
N ALA A 208 0.65 -21.61 -7.86
CA ALA A 208 0.10 -20.49 -8.61
C ALA A 208 -1.26 -20.08 -8.03
N TYR A 209 -1.41 -18.78 -7.77
CA TYR A 209 -2.63 -18.15 -7.27
C TYR A 209 -3.13 -17.13 -8.25
N GLU A 210 -4.43 -16.88 -8.23
CA GLU A 210 -5.06 -15.75 -8.89
C GLU A 210 -5.95 -14.98 -7.91
N TRP A 211 -6.02 -13.66 -8.07
CA TRP A 211 -6.78 -12.79 -7.20
C TRP A 211 -7.46 -11.66 -7.96
N GLN A 212 -8.50 -11.11 -7.37
CA GLN A 212 -9.27 -9.99 -7.86
C GLN A 212 -9.62 -9.07 -6.69
N VAL A 213 -9.88 -7.80 -7.00
CA VAL A 213 -10.29 -6.78 -6.03
C VAL A 213 -11.51 -6.03 -6.55
N ARG A 214 -12.35 -5.57 -5.64
CA ARG A 214 -13.45 -4.64 -5.92
C ARG A 214 -13.46 -3.52 -4.89
N SER A 215 -14.01 -2.38 -5.25
CA SER A 215 -14.26 -1.26 -4.32
C SER A 215 -15.70 -1.32 -3.80
N ALA A 216 -15.91 -0.88 -2.57
CA ALA A 216 -17.20 -0.66 -1.97
C ALA A 216 -17.35 0.82 -1.62
N CYS A 217 -18.48 1.43 -1.98
CA CYS A 217 -18.84 2.80 -1.59
C CYS A 217 -19.47 2.83 -0.19
N SER A 218 -20.28 1.85 0.15
CA SER A 218 -21.01 1.75 1.43
C SER A 218 -20.29 0.86 2.43
N ALA A 219 -20.45 1.14 3.72
CA ALA A 219 -19.81 0.37 4.80
C ALA A 219 -20.30 -1.09 4.88
N ASP A 220 -21.54 -1.33 4.46
CA ASP A 220 -22.18 -2.65 4.46
C ASP A 220 -21.96 -3.46 3.16
N SER A 221 -21.14 -2.94 2.24
CA SER A 221 -20.93 -3.52 0.90
C SER A 221 -22.20 -3.70 0.07
N SER A 222 -23.27 -2.97 0.34
CA SER A 222 -24.49 -2.98 -0.48
C SER A 222 -24.27 -2.33 -1.86
N SER A 223 -23.28 -1.45 -1.97
CA SER A 223 -22.89 -0.79 -3.22
C SER A 223 -21.41 -1.07 -3.51
N VAL A 224 -21.15 -1.98 -4.44
CA VAL A 224 -19.82 -2.43 -4.83
C VAL A 224 -19.62 -2.37 -6.34
N SER A 225 -18.36 -2.24 -6.74
CA SER A 225 -17.97 -2.37 -8.16
C SER A 225 -18.03 -3.82 -8.64
N ALA A 226 -17.91 -4.02 -9.93
CA ALA A 226 -17.50 -5.31 -10.47
C ALA A 226 -16.13 -5.72 -9.90
N TRP A 227 -15.83 -7.03 -9.92
CA TRP A 227 -14.48 -7.53 -9.63
C TRP A 227 -13.53 -7.12 -10.75
N SER A 228 -12.28 -6.80 -10.40
CA SER A 228 -11.21 -6.49 -11.35
C SER A 228 -10.91 -7.67 -12.29
N ALA A 229 -10.12 -7.43 -13.33
CA ALA A 229 -9.44 -8.51 -14.02
C ALA A 229 -8.59 -9.32 -13.04
N SER A 230 -8.44 -10.63 -13.30
CA SER A 230 -7.59 -11.50 -12.50
C SER A 230 -6.12 -11.14 -12.66
N GLN A 231 -5.40 -11.10 -11.54
CA GLN A 231 -3.94 -11.04 -11.46
C GLN A 231 -3.44 -12.38 -10.95
N THR A 232 -2.30 -12.83 -11.45
CA THR A 232 -1.70 -14.10 -11.07
C THR A 232 -0.31 -13.88 -10.44
N PHE A 233 0.06 -14.77 -9.54
CA PHE A 233 1.42 -14.90 -9.04
C PHE A 233 1.67 -16.35 -8.61
N THR A 234 2.95 -16.73 -8.50
CA THR A 234 3.34 -18.04 -7.98
C THR A 234 4.22 -17.83 -6.74
N THR A 235 3.90 -18.49 -5.63
CA THR A 235 4.75 -18.50 -4.44
C THR A 235 6.09 -19.17 -4.74
N LEU A 236 7.14 -18.76 -4.03
CA LEU A 236 8.48 -19.30 -4.25
C LEU A 236 8.52 -20.81 -3.99
N THR A 237 9.42 -21.48 -4.69
CA THR A 237 9.74 -22.89 -4.45
C THR A 237 10.70 -23.00 -3.26
N PRO A 238 10.47 -23.93 -2.31
CA PRO A 238 11.43 -24.19 -1.23
C PRO A 238 12.80 -24.51 -1.77
N CYS A 239 13.79 -23.85 -1.21
CA CYS A 239 15.19 -24.03 -1.56
C CYS A 239 15.75 -25.23 -0.79
N THR A 240 16.36 -26.21 -1.46
CA THR A 240 16.95 -27.39 -0.82
C THR A 240 18.40 -27.14 -0.46
N ALA A 241 18.85 -27.69 0.68
CA ALA A 241 20.26 -27.63 1.08
C ALA A 241 21.13 -28.48 0.14
N PRO A 242 22.39 -28.09 -0.09
CA PRO A 242 23.32 -28.93 -0.84
C PRO A 242 23.55 -30.26 -0.13
N LEU A 243 23.80 -31.30 -0.90
CA LEU A 243 24.18 -32.62 -0.38
C LEU A 243 25.71 -32.81 -0.41
N ASN A 244 26.19 -33.80 0.31
CA ASN A 244 27.57 -34.25 0.33
C ASN A 244 28.60 -33.13 0.57
N PRO A 245 28.47 -32.26 1.60
CA PRO A 245 29.46 -31.30 1.91
C PRO A 245 30.77 -32.01 2.33
N ALA A 246 31.86 -31.79 1.62
CA ALA A 246 33.14 -32.45 1.83
C ALA A 246 34.31 -31.45 1.77
N THR A 247 35.39 -31.76 2.45
CA THR A 247 36.64 -31.00 2.39
C THR A 247 37.69 -31.81 1.67
N SER A 248 38.42 -31.20 0.74
CA SER A 248 39.51 -31.81 -0.02
C SER A 248 40.71 -30.85 -0.07
N GLY A 249 41.83 -31.27 -0.63
CA GLY A 249 43.01 -30.41 -0.81
C GLY A 249 43.50 -29.78 0.50
N ILE A 250 43.41 -30.52 1.60
CA ILE A 250 43.86 -30.03 2.91
C ILE A 250 45.38 -29.91 2.91
N GLY A 251 45.88 -28.67 2.97
CA GLY A 251 47.27 -28.31 3.11
C GLY A 251 47.60 -27.79 4.51
N LEU A 252 48.83 -27.27 4.68
CA LEU A 252 49.23 -26.63 5.94
C LEU A 252 48.38 -25.38 6.27
N THR A 253 48.06 -24.58 5.24
CA THR A 253 47.37 -23.29 5.39
C THR A 253 46.16 -23.15 4.45
N SER A 254 45.71 -24.24 3.87
CA SER A 254 44.62 -24.23 2.88
C SER A 254 43.72 -25.44 2.98
N ALA A 255 42.52 -25.32 2.44
CA ALA A 255 41.58 -26.40 2.22
C ALA A 255 40.56 -26.00 1.12
N THR A 256 40.00 -26.98 0.41
CA THR A 256 38.92 -26.76 -0.54
C THR A 256 37.66 -27.37 0.02
N LEU A 257 36.64 -26.53 0.20
CA LEU A 257 35.29 -26.94 0.57
C LEU A 257 34.51 -27.24 -0.71
N GLY A 258 33.75 -28.32 -0.75
CA GLY A 258 32.95 -28.71 -1.91
C GLY A 258 31.64 -29.33 -1.50
N TRP A 259 30.64 -29.29 -2.41
CA TRP A 259 29.30 -29.84 -2.22
C TRP A 259 28.64 -30.14 -3.55
N ASP A 260 27.53 -30.86 -3.53
CA ASP A 260 26.78 -31.16 -4.75
C ASP A 260 26.09 -29.90 -5.29
N VAL A 261 26.03 -29.80 -6.62
CA VAL A 261 25.28 -28.74 -7.30
C VAL A 261 23.79 -28.91 -7.03
N VAL A 262 23.10 -27.85 -6.61
CA VAL A 262 21.64 -27.81 -6.47
C VAL A 262 21.05 -27.18 -7.71
N SER A 263 20.15 -27.90 -8.37
CA SER A 263 19.45 -27.41 -9.56
C SER A 263 18.63 -26.15 -9.23
N GLY A 264 18.78 -25.10 -10.02
CA GLY A 264 18.09 -23.82 -9.80
C GLY A 264 18.72 -22.94 -8.71
N ALA A 265 19.86 -23.32 -8.15
CA ALA A 265 20.60 -22.46 -7.23
C ALA A 265 21.10 -21.20 -7.98
N TRP A 266 20.87 -20.03 -7.40
CA TRP A 266 21.54 -18.80 -7.82
C TRP A 266 22.97 -18.75 -7.31
N GLY A 267 23.22 -19.32 -6.13
CA GLY A 267 24.53 -19.38 -5.49
C GLY A 267 24.47 -20.10 -4.16
N TYR A 268 25.54 -20.01 -3.43
CA TYR A 268 25.70 -20.66 -2.12
C TYR A 268 26.26 -19.69 -1.11
N ARG A 269 25.69 -19.71 0.09
CA ARG A 269 26.21 -19.01 1.24
C ARG A 269 26.89 -20.01 2.16
N LEU A 270 28.17 -19.80 2.42
CA LEU A 270 28.93 -20.64 3.30
C LEU A 270 29.33 -19.89 4.58
N ARG A 271 29.62 -20.64 5.63
CA ARG A 271 30.19 -20.11 6.86
C ARG A 271 31.19 -21.10 7.45
N TYR A 272 32.25 -20.57 8.05
CA TYR A 272 33.25 -21.37 8.70
C TYR A 272 33.80 -20.66 9.93
N LYS A 273 34.36 -21.43 10.88
CA LYS A 273 35.03 -20.92 12.08
C LYS A 273 35.99 -21.95 12.64
N LYS A 274 36.94 -21.49 13.46
CA LYS A 274 37.74 -22.40 14.30
C LYS A 274 36.84 -23.02 15.37
N THR A 275 37.06 -24.28 15.72
CA THR A 275 36.28 -24.96 16.75
C THR A 275 36.41 -24.33 18.12
N THR A 276 37.56 -23.71 18.40
CA THR A 276 37.88 -22.99 19.66
C THR A 276 37.14 -21.67 19.79
N GLN A 277 36.54 -21.13 18.69
CA GLN A 277 35.79 -19.89 18.71
C GLN A 277 34.33 -20.12 19.15
N PRO A 278 33.66 -19.13 19.77
CA PRO A 278 32.25 -19.22 20.14
C PRO A 278 31.34 -19.39 18.91
N TRP A 279 30.15 -19.95 19.13
CA TRP A 279 29.18 -20.18 18.04
C TRP A 279 28.74 -18.93 17.31
N SER A 280 28.89 -17.75 17.89
CA SER A 280 28.61 -16.46 17.26
C SER A 280 29.69 -15.97 16.28
N ALA A 281 30.91 -16.58 16.31
CA ALA A 281 32.06 -16.10 15.57
C ALA A 281 32.21 -16.77 14.18
N TRP A 282 31.14 -16.89 13.43
CA TRP A 282 31.20 -17.41 12.06
C TRP A 282 31.70 -16.35 11.07
N THR A 283 32.63 -16.76 10.21
CA THR A 283 32.96 -16.03 8.99
C THR A 283 32.05 -16.49 7.89
N TYR A 284 31.46 -15.56 7.13
CA TYR A 284 30.51 -15.83 6.05
C TYR A 284 31.11 -15.44 4.71
N ASP A 285 30.78 -16.22 3.69
CA ASP A 285 31.06 -15.90 2.29
C ASP A 285 29.93 -16.35 1.37
N THR A 286 29.92 -15.84 0.12
CA THR A 286 28.93 -16.17 -0.89
C THR A 286 29.63 -16.45 -2.21
N VAL A 287 29.28 -17.57 -2.83
CA VAL A 287 29.87 -18.01 -4.10
C VAL A 287 28.80 -18.52 -5.06
N THR A 288 29.09 -18.48 -6.34
CA THR A 288 28.22 -19.03 -7.40
C THR A 288 28.64 -20.43 -7.87
N THR A 289 29.81 -20.91 -7.39
CA THR A 289 30.34 -22.25 -7.66
C THR A 289 30.03 -23.20 -6.51
N ASN A 290 30.05 -24.49 -6.75
CA ASN A 290 29.87 -25.52 -5.73
C ASN A 290 31.18 -25.90 -5.01
N THR A 291 32.20 -25.06 -5.11
CA THR A 291 33.47 -25.21 -4.41
C THR A 291 33.98 -23.86 -3.89
N TYR A 292 34.73 -23.88 -2.81
CA TYR A 292 35.36 -22.70 -2.21
C TYR A 292 36.74 -23.02 -1.65
N ALA A 293 37.73 -22.30 -2.11
CA ALA A 293 39.13 -22.46 -1.64
C ALA A 293 39.37 -21.54 -0.43
N LEU A 294 39.72 -22.13 0.68
CA LEU A 294 40.21 -21.45 1.88
C LEU A 294 41.74 -21.38 1.84
N THR A 295 42.31 -20.22 2.07
CA THR A 295 43.77 -19.99 2.13
C THR A 295 44.13 -19.13 3.34
N GLY A 296 45.42 -19.12 3.72
CA GLY A 296 45.90 -18.32 4.86
C GLY A 296 45.41 -18.82 6.22
N LEU A 297 45.02 -20.09 6.29
CA LEU A 297 44.58 -20.71 7.54
C LEU A 297 45.78 -20.97 8.44
N PRO A 298 45.70 -20.85 9.79
CA PRO A 298 46.71 -21.35 10.72
C PRO A 298 46.86 -22.86 10.60
N GLN A 299 48.12 -23.34 10.71
CA GLN A 299 48.45 -24.76 10.70
C GLN A 299 47.89 -25.49 11.92
N GLY A 300 47.64 -26.78 11.79
CA GLY A 300 47.16 -27.65 12.87
C GLY A 300 45.84 -27.21 13.49
N THR A 301 45.03 -26.45 12.76
CA THR A 301 43.83 -25.82 13.31
C THR A 301 42.57 -26.57 12.85
N TYR A 302 41.67 -26.86 13.80
CA TYR A 302 40.43 -27.57 13.56
C TYR A 302 39.31 -26.58 13.26
N TYR A 303 38.56 -26.83 12.16
CA TYR A 303 37.49 -25.98 11.64
C TYR A 303 36.17 -26.70 11.58
N HIS A 304 35.07 -25.92 11.79
CA HIS A 304 33.71 -26.24 11.41
C HIS A 304 33.33 -25.38 10.23
N TRP A 305 32.56 -25.94 9.28
CA TRP A 305 31.97 -25.19 8.20
C TRP A 305 30.59 -25.77 7.79
N GLN A 306 29.79 -24.93 7.16
CA GLN A 306 28.45 -25.26 6.68
C GLN A 306 28.18 -24.48 5.40
N VAL A 307 27.25 -24.97 4.58
CA VAL A 307 26.83 -24.33 3.35
C VAL A 307 25.32 -24.35 3.23
N ALA A 308 24.73 -23.30 2.64
CA ALA A 308 23.32 -23.18 2.32
C ALA A 308 23.16 -22.78 0.85
N THR A 309 22.16 -23.28 0.18
CA THR A 309 21.78 -22.84 -1.16
C THR A 309 21.04 -21.52 -1.08
N MET A 310 21.32 -20.60 -1.99
CA MET A 310 20.54 -19.40 -2.27
C MET A 310 19.79 -19.62 -3.58
N CYS A 311 18.47 -19.55 -3.56
CA CYS A 311 17.63 -19.75 -4.75
C CYS A 311 17.21 -18.43 -5.42
N ASP A 312 17.60 -17.30 -4.86
CA ASP A 312 17.48 -15.97 -5.46
C ASP A 312 18.69 -15.08 -5.13
N SER A 313 18.86 -14.00 -5.88
CA SER A 313 19.98 -13.06 -5.71
C SER A 313 19.92 -12.27 -4.40
N THR A 314 18.77 -12.20 -3.73
CA THR A 314 18.58 -11.46 -2.48
C THR A 314 18.91 -12.28 -1.25
N GLY A 315 18.97 -13.62 -1.38
CA GLY A 315 19.15 -14.56 -0.27
C GLY A 315 17.93 -14.67 0.65
N VAL A 316 16.77 -14.14 0.26
CA VAL A 316 15.52 -14.30 1.00
C VAL A 316 15.02 -15.73 0.93
N ASN A 317 15.08 -16.33 -0.26
CA ASN A 317 14.79 -17.75 -0.45
C ASN A 317 16.09 -18.58 -0.37
N ASN A 318 16.39 -19.11 0.81
CA ASN A 318 17.57 -19.94 1.05
C ASN A 318 17.17 -21.23 1.80
N SER A 319 18.04 -22.24 1.72
CA SER A 319 17.78 -23.59 2.25
C SER A 319 17.99 -23.72 3.76
N GLY A 320 18.48 -22.78 4.45
CA GLY A 320 19.16 -23.07 5.72
C GLY A 320 20.49 -23.77 5.51
N PHE A 321 21.35 -23.77 6.53
CA PHE A 321 22.68 -24.38 6.47
C PHE A 321 22.60 -25.90 6.63
N THR A 322 23.52 -26.63 5.95
CA THR A 322 23.76 -28.07 6.19
C THR A 322 24.14 -28.34 7.64
N SER A 323 24.18 -29.60 8.05
CA SER A 323 24.94 -30.00 9.24
C SER A 323 26.40 -29.56 9.06
N TYR A 324 27.10 -29.25 10.15
CA TYR A 324 28.50 -28.83 10.03
C TYR A 324 29.40 -30.01 9.62
N THR A 325 30.34 -29.69 8.73
CA THR A 325 31.44 -30.55 8.33
C THR A 325 32.72 -30.03 8.99
N THR A 326 33.68 -30.91 9.20
CA THR A 326 34.91 -30.57 9.91
C THR A 326 36.14 -30.92 9.11
N PHE A 327 37.25 -30.21 9.33
CA PHE A 327 38.54 -30.55 8.86
C PHE A 327 39.61 -29.96 9.78
N THR A 328 40.82 -30.50 9.70
CA THR A 328 41.99 -29.96 10.39
C THR A 328 43.08 -29.65 9.35
N THR A 329 43.59 -28.43 9.34
CA THR A 329 44.75 -28.06 8.50
C THR A 329 45.98 -28.90 8.88
N GLY A 330 46.81 -29.21 7.92
CA GLY A 330 48.08 -29.91 8.18
C GLY A 330 48.95 -29.16 9.21
N SER A 331 49.77 -29.86 9.88
CA SER A 331 50.78 -29.31 10.78
C SER A 331 52.17 -29.77 10.36
N CYS A 332 53.09 -28.85 10.24
CA CYS A 332 54.50 -29.18 10.03
C CYS A 332 55.14 -29.38 11.40
N ASN A 333 55.23 -30.63 11.82
CA ASN A 333 55.87 -31.03 13.08
C ASN A 333 57.22 -31.64 12.75
N ILE A 334 58.23 -30.78 12.43
CA ILE A 334 59.61 -31.23 12.27
C ILE A 334 60.26 -31.18 13.64
N SER A 335 60.93 -32.28 14.01
CA SER A 335 61.82 -32.35 15.19
C SER A 335 63.25 -32.54 14.74
N LEU A 336 64.10 -31.70 15.26
CA LEU A 336 65.59 -31.76 14.99
C LEU A 336 66.31 -32.26 16.24
N SER A 337 67.22 -33.15 16.04
CA SER A 337 68.19 -33.54 17.06
C SER A 337 69.52 -33.66 16.39
N SER A 338 70.59 -33.44 17.14
CA SER A 338 71.96 -33.58 16.59
C SER A 338 72.93 -34.24 17.61
N THR A 339 73.85 -34.97 17.09
CA THR A 339 75.03 -35.36 17.84
C THR A 339 76.22 -34.68 17.24
N GLN A 340 77.23 -34.41 18.07
CA GLN A 340 78.41 -33.71 17.62
C GLN A 340 79.68 -34.44 18.05
N THR A 341 80.67 -34.44 17.20
CA THR A 341 82.02 -34.86 17.50
C THR A 341 82.88 -33.59 17.59
N ASN A 342 83.46 -33.36 18.77
CA ASN A 342 84.28 -32.19 19.01
C ASN A 342 85.61 -32.32 18.32
N VAL A 343 86.23 -31.21 17.98
CA VAL A 343 87.59 -31.13 17.41
C VAL A 343 88.60 -31.62 18.45
N GLY A 344 89.46 -32.56 18.06
CA GLY A 344 90.37 -33.20 18.95
C GLY A 344 91.55 -32.32 19.46
N CYS A 345 92.00 -31.34 18.64
CA CYS A 345 93.12 -30.45 18.99
C CYS A 345 92.86 -29.01 18.56
N TYR A 346 93.52 -28.07 19.23
CA TYR A 346 93.37 -26.64 18.85
C TYR A 346 93.83 -26.43 17.39
N GLY A 347 92.97 -25.79 16.59
CA GLY A 347 93.23 -25.58 15.16
C GLY A 347 92.92 -26.79 14.27
N GLY A 348 92.42 -27.89 14.81
CA GLY A 348 91.97 -29.05 14.05
C GLY A 348 90.69 -28.80 13.26
N SER A 349 90.40 -29.67 12.30
CA SER A 349 89.21 -29.65 11.44
C SER A 349 88.57 -31.05 11.34
N ASP A 350 88.62 -31.80 12.42
CA ASP A 350 88.09 -33.17 12.53
C ASP A 350 86.72 -33.23 13.24
N GLY A 351 86.05 -32.06 13.48
CA GLY A 351 84.72 -31.98 14.04
C GLY A 351 83.63 -32.43 13.06
N ALA A 352 82.56 -32.93 13.59
CA ALA A 352 81.39 -33.34 12.79
C ALA A 352 80.08 -33.05 13.53
N ILE A 353 79.05 -32.87 12.79
CA ILE A 353 77.66 -32.78 13.25
C ILE A 353 76.82 -33.78 12.44
N ASP A 354 76.14 -34.70 13.12
CA ASP A 354 75.15 -35.61 12.58
C ASP A 354 73.74 -35.08 12.99
N LEU A 355 72.99 -34.61 12.02
CA LEU A 355 71.69 -34.02 12.19
C LEU A 355 70.58 -35.05 11.85
N SER A 356 69.77 -35.35 12.81
CA SER A 356 68.63 -36.21 12.60
C SER A 356 67.35 -35.33 12.51
N VAL A 357 66.58 -35.53 11.45
CA VAL A 357 65.28 -34.86 11.21
C VAL A 357 64.14 -35.89 11.24
N SER A 358 63.09 -35.63 11.98
CA SER A 358 61.92 -36.49 12.04
C SER A 358 60.63 -35.68 11.95
N GLY A 359 59.52 -36.25 11.40
CA GLY A 359 58.28 -35.59 11.18
C GLY A 359 58.20 -34.90 9.81
N GLY A 360 57.23 -34.08 9.57
CA GLY A 360 56.96 -33.40 8.28
C GLY A 360 56.61 -34.35 7.14
N SER A 361 56.92 -33.99 5.90
CA SER A 361 56.67 -34.79 4.68
C SER A 361 57.66 -35.91 4.49
N GLY A 362 58.86 -35.87 5.16
CA GLY A 362 59.96 -36.77 5.00
C GLY A 362 60.94 -36.37 3.88
N SER A 363 60.68 -35.23 3.23
CA SER A 363 61.63 -34.67 2.23
C SER A 363 62.09 -33.31 2.71
N TYR A 364 63.40 -33.14 2.91
CA TYR A 364 63.92 -31.94 3.54
C TYR A 364 65.07 -31.30 2.71
N THR A 365 65.10 -29.97 2.81
CA THR A 365 66.29 -29.21 2.35
C THR A 365 66.97 -28.54 3.52
N TYR A 366 68.30 -28.38 3.44
CA TYR A 366 69.21 -27.90 4.50
C TYR A 366 69.93 -26.64 4.06
N ALA A 367 69.99 -25.67 4.93
CA ALA A 367 70.81 -24.46 4.73
C ALA A 367 71.58 -24.14 6.00
N TRP A 368 72.86 -24.45 6.00
CA TRP A 368 73.79 -24.15 7.09
C TRP A 368 74.38 -22.74 6.95
N ASN A 369 74.79 -22.16 8.10
CA ASN A 369 75.47 -20.87 8.09
C ASN A 369 76.82 -20.91 7.42
N THR A 370 77.35 -22.10 7.14
CA THR A 370 78.55 -22.32 6.33
C THR A 370 78.32 -22.31 4.83
N GLY A 371 77.08 -22.28 4.39
CA GLY A 371 76.68 -22.44 2.98
C GLY A 371 76.52 -23.90 2.56
N ALA A 372 76.72 -24.88 3.41
CA ALA A 372 76.43 -26.28 3.11
C ALA A 372 74.95 -26.58 3.02
N THR A 373 74.56 -27.53 2.14
CA THR A 373 73.20 -27.98 1.91
C THR A 373 72.95 -29.46 2.19
N THR A 374 73.96 -30.10 2.82
CA THR A 374 73.91 -31.51 3.26
C THR A 374 73.23 -31.62 4.63
N GLN A 375 72.68 -32.78 4.96
CA GLN A 375 72.09 -33.04 6.26
C GLN A 375 73.16 -32.93 7.35
N ASP A 376 74.25 -33.59 7.16
CA ASP A 376 75.35 -33.68 8.12
C ASP A 376 76.57 -32.84 7.68
N LEU A 377 77.33 -32.44 8.65
CA LEU A 377 78.55 -31.73 8.39
C LEU A 377 79.73 -32.49 8.95
N THR A 378 80.83 -32.52 8.19
CA THR A 378 82.14 -33.12 8.59
C THR A 378 83.30 -32.14 8.35
N SER A 379 84.45 -32.45 8.85
CA SER A 379 85.63 -31.61 8.69
C SER A 379 85.52 -30.19 9.26
N LEU A 380 84.83 -30.09 10.42
CA LEU A 380 84.54 -28.81 11.06
C LEU A 380 85.66 -28.34 11.96
N THR A 381 85.89 -27.04 11.92
CA THR A 381 86.72 -26.36 12.92
C THR A 381 85.89 -26.00 14.13
N ALA A 382 86.50 -25.65 15.24
CA ALA A 382 85.84 -25.17 16.43
C ALA A 382 85.02 -23.89 16.07
N GLY A 383 83.70 -23.90 16.29
CA GLY A 383 82.83 -22.80 15.92
C GLY A 383 81.32 -23.04 16.27
N THR A 384 80.48 -22.10 15.95
CA THR A 384 79.08 -22.24 16.10
C THR A 384 78.38 -22.50 14.73
N TYR A 385 77.63 -23.56 14.65
CA TYR A 385 76.95 -24.00 13.44
C TYR A 385 75.47 -23.91 13.64
N SER A 386 74.73 -23.33 12.67
CA SER A 386 73.34 -23.26 12.65
C SER A 386 72.78 -23.73 11.33
N VAL A 387 71.66 -24.43 11.36
CA VAL A 387 70.95 -24.95 10.17
C VAL A 387 69.51 -24.50 10.14
N THR A 388 69.01 -24.15 8.96
CA THR A 388 67.59 -24.06 8.65
C THR A 388 67.19 -25.30 7.86
N VAL A 389 66.24 -26.08 8.39
CA VAL A 389 65.66 -27.23 7.71
C VAL A 389 64.25 -26.84 7.21
N THR A 390 64.03 -27.04 5.92
CA THR A 390 62.74 -26.76 5.28
C THR A 390 62.16 -28.09 4.80
N ASP A 391 60.90 -28.36 5.18
CA ASP A 391 60.12 -29.48 4.70
C ASP A 391 59.57 -29.13 3.33
N THR A 392 59.61 -29.96 2.28
CA THR A 392 59.35 -29.65 0.89
C THR A 392 58.16 -30.44 0.34
#